data_18f343e7215519b49a7d43a22b3c0c6c
#
_entry.id   18f343e7215519b49a7d43a22b3c0c6c
#
_cell.length_a   1.000
_cell.length_b   1.000
_cell.length_c   1.000
_cell.angle_alpha   90.00
_cell.angle_beta   90.00
_cell.angle_gamma   90.00
#
_symmetry.space_group_name_H-M   'P 1'
#
loop_
_entity.id
_entity.type
_entity.pdbx_description
1 polymer ?
#
loop_
_entity_poly.entity_id
_entity_poly.type
_entity_poly.pdbx_seq_one_letter_code
_entity_poly.pdbx_strand_id
1 'polypeptide(L)'
;MSASTEKKRRQAARETGTDRKQQAAERLAAEKAKSRFKWTLGTVLVVLLIVAILFLNSNVLFKSTTALTIGDTSYSPAEVNYRYASQFYNWANTYGSYAAMFGLDTSKGLAGLANQEYPDGGTWADFFKEEAVTAMIQTKAITDYAKAEGIELSAEEEADIEAEFAELDAIAQQQGYASVANLLAMNYGTGVNEDVAFEAGRESVLASKAVSAYIDTLEYSAEELEEKYQSYNGDNDYFDVVYYYVAAELVEAEDGSKAANEETLAAARVTAEEILAAYEALGVTEDEEGNEVAVEGLDVEQRLNDAIAQCGVEGTAIRTAKVTGSSLGAYQEWAKAERSEGDATVVDNSNGNGCYVVAFISRDDNHYPLAQVRHILVMAEADAEGVYTDEAKAAALARAEEIYAEWQNGEATEESFAALAEQYSEDGGSNTNGGLYDNVMKGQMVEEFDEFCFAGHESGDTGIVYGEAMGGYAGYHVMYYVGEGQLASDYIAENDLINTASQEWLDSLVEGYEAEKGFFFKLVG
;
A
#
# COMPACT_ATOMS: atom_id res chain seq x y z
N MET A 1 -6.80 33.50 104.77
CA MET A 1 -6.08 32.22 104.46
C MET A 1 -4.61 32.56 104.26
N SER A 2 -3.70 31.83 104.92
CA SER A 2 -2.29 32.19 104.87
C SER A 2 -1.68 31.79 103.51
N ALA A 3 -0.67 32.51 103.04
CA ALA A 3 0.08 32.26 101.79
C ALA A 3 0.65 30.82 101.72
N SER A 4 0.90 30.23 102.87
CA SER A 4 1.37 28.83 103.03
C SER A 4 0.27 27.81 102.62
N THR A 5 -0.99 28.07 102.94
CA THR A 5 -2.11 27.18 102.60
C THR A 5 -2.43 27.20 101.14
N GLU A 6 -2.29 28.39 100.52
CA GLU A 6 -2.45 28.58 99.10
C GLU A 6 -1.33 27.90 98.31
N LYS A 7 -0.08 27.98 98.79
CA LYS A 7 1.06 27.32 98.16
C LYS A 7 0.93 25.75 98.21
N LYS A 8 0.50 25.21 99.37
CA LYS A 8 0.23 23.76 99.48
C LYS A 8 -0.94 23.30 98.57
N ARG A 9 -1.98 24.13 98.46
CA ARG A 9 -3.12 23.82 97.57
C ARG A 9 -2.73 23.86 96.06
N ARG A 10 -1.87 24.81 95.68
CA ARG A 10 -1.34 24.87 94.37
C ARG A 10 -0.39 23.73 94.07
N GLN A 11 0.40 23.32 95.04
CA GLN A 11 1.28 22.18 94.89
C GLN A 11 0.48 20.84 94.77
N ALA A 12 -0.55 20.65 95.61
CA ALA A 12 -1.46 19.51 95.51
C ALA A 12 -2.24 19.54 94.13
N ALA A 13 -2.70 20.70 93.70
CA ALA A 13 -3.33 20.84 92.40
C ALA A 13 -2.40 20.52 91.21
N ARG A 14 -1.09 20.78 91.38
CA ARG A 14 -0.07 20.38 90.37
C ARG A 14 0.15 18.85 90.41
N GLU A 15 0.25 18.27 91.56
CA GLU A 15 0.43 16.81 91.78
C GLU A 15 -0.75 16.02 91.27
N THR A 16 -2.00 16.56 91.39
CA THR A 16 -3.25 15.90 90.96
C THR A 16 -3.63 16.30 89.47
N GLY A 17 -2.81 17.06 88.78
CA GLY A 17 -3.14 17.52 87.40
C GLY A 17 -4.28 18.52 87.29
N THR A 18 -4.72 19.11 88.41
CA THR A 18 -5.87 20.04 88.48
C THR A 18 -5.45 21.54 88.42
N ASP A 19 -4.15 21.84 88.33
CA ASP A 19 -3.69 23.21 88.20
C ASP A 19 -4.12 23.80 86.81
N ARG A 20 -4.97 24.81 86.89
CA ARG A 20 -5.52 25.47 85.68
C ARG A 20 -4.43 26.01 84.72
N LYS A 21 -3.27 26.43 85.25
CA LYS A 21 -2.16 26.86 84.37
C LYS A 21 -1.51 25.69 83.65
N GLN A 22 -1.34 24.55 84.34
CA GLN A 22 -0.81 23.33 83.74
C GLN A 22 -1.77 22.75 82.73
N GLN A 23 -3.06 22.64 83.04
CA GLN A 23 -4.08 22.25 82.08
C GLN A 23 -4.19 23.19 80.86
N ALA A 24 -4.05 24.52 81.06
CA ALA A 24 -4.01 25.48 79.94
C ALA A 24 -2.76 25.30 79.08
N ALA A 25 -1.62 25.03 79.69
CA ALA A 25 -0.37 24.75 78.96
C ALA A 25 -0.43 23.42 78.18
N GLU A 26 -1.00 22.38 78.80
CA GLU A 26 -1.23 21.07 78.13
C GLU A 26 -2.25 21.18 76.97
N ARG A 27 -3.32 21.94 77.10
CA ARG A 27 -4.26 22.24 76.03
C ARG A 27 -3.61 23.00 74.88
N LEU A 28 -2.82 24.03 75.19
CA LEU A 28 -2.12 24.79 74.20
C LEU A 28 -1.03 23.96 73.46
N ALA A 29 -0.33 23.07 74.21
CA ALA A 29 0.59 22.10 73.63
C ALA A 29 -0.13 21.08 72.73
N ALA A 30 -1.27 20.56 73.16
CA ALA A 30 -2.08 19.66 72.38
C ALA A 30 -2.69 20.33 71.12
N GLU A 31 -3.11 21.60 71.22
CA GLU A 31 -3.57 22.39 70.04
C GLU A 31 -2.43 22.66 69.05
N LYS A 32 -1.26 23.03 69.55
CA LYS A 32 -0.07 23.19 68.73
C LYS A 32 0.37 21.85 68.06
N ALA A 33 0.29 20.76 68.81
CA ALA A 33 0.58 19.44 68.24
C ALA A 33 -0.44 19.03 67.16
N LYS A 34 -1.72 19.25 67.40
CA LYS A 34 -2.78 19.04 66.40
C LYS A 34 -2.62 19.93 65.15
N SER A 35 -2.24 21.21 65.39
CA SER A 35 -1.97 22.14 64.29
C SER A 35 -0.74 21.68 63.48
N ARG A 36 0.34 21.33 64.15
CA ARG A 36 1.54 20.80 63.48
C ARG A 36 1.24 19.53 62.72
N PHE A 37 0.49 18.59 63.29
CA PHE A 37 0.08 17.38 62.64
C PHE A 37 -0.75 17.66 61.37
N LYS A 38 -1.73 18.57 61.45
CA LYS A 38 -2.51 19.02 60.26
C LYS A 38 -1.64 19.64 59.17
N TRP A 39 -0.70 20.49 59.54
CA TRP A 39 0.26 21.11 58.61
C TRP A 39 1.19 20.06 57.98
N THR A 40 1.72 19.12 58.76
CA THR A 40 2.56 18.03 58.28
C THR A 40 1.80 17.15 57.35
N LEU A 41 0.54 16.75 57.71
CA LEU A 41 -0.33 15.93 56.86
C LEU A 41 -0.66 16.67 55.54
N GLY A 42 -0.97 17.98 55.63
CA GLY A 42 -1.22 18.80 54.44
C GLY A 42 0.01 18.89 53.55
N THR A 43 1.20 19.09 54.10
CA THR A 43 2.46 19.10 53.34
C THR A 43 2.73 17.78 52.66
N VAL A 44 2.53 16.64 53.37
CA VAL A 44 2.71 15.30 52.81
C VAL A 44 1.73 15.07 51.66
N LEU A 45 0.47 15.46 51.81
CA LEU A 45 -0.53 15.35 50.72
C LEU A 45 -0.16 16.17 49.50
N VAL A 46 0.33 17.41 49.70
CA VAL A 46 0.79 18.27 48.58
C VAL A 46 2.01 17.65 47.91
N VAL A 47 2.98 17.14 48.65
CA VAL A 47 4.14 16.45 48.06
C VAL A 47 3.73 15.21 47.30
N LEU A 48 2.81 14.39 47.85
CA LEU A 48 2.28 13.21 47.14
C LEU A 48 1.53 13.61 45.85
N LEU A 49 0.77 14.71 45.89
CA LEU A 49 0.08 15.23 44.72
C LEU A 49 1.08 15.68 43.64
N ILE A 50 2.13 16.43 44.05
CA ILE A 50 3.19 16.86 43.13
C ILE A 50 3.90 15.64 42.53
N VAL A 51 4.26 14.66 43.35
CA VAL A 51 4.89 13.41 42.88
C VAL A 51 3.94 12.66 41.92
N ALA A 52 2.65 12.59 42.23
CA ALA A 52 1.66 11.97 41.35
C ALA A 52 1.54 12.72 40.01
N ILE A 53 1.52 14.06 40.05
CA ILE A 53 1.48 14.89 38.83
C ILE A 53 2.76 14.68 37.99
N LEU A 54 3.93 14.69 38.61
CA LEU A 54 5.21 14.45 37.94
C LEU A 54 5.26 13.04 37.35
N PHE A 55 4.76 12.04 38.07
CA PHE A 55 4.68 10.66 37.62
C PHE A 55 3.74 10.52 36.41
N LEU A 56 2.55 11.13 36.48
CA LEU A 56 1.58 11.11 35.39
C LEU A 56 2.07 11.83 34.13
N ASN A 57 2.88 12.89 34.30
CA ASN A 57 3.48 13.62 33.18
C ASN A 57 4.81 13.05 32.67
N SER A 58 5.37 12.03 33.33
CA SER A 58 6.70 11.50 33.03
C SER A 58 6.73 10.41 31.93
N ASN A 59 5.62 10.11 31.28
CA ASN A 59 5.45 8.99 30.33
C ASN A 59 5.85 7.61 30.90
N VAL A 60 6.18 7.50 32.21
CA VAL A 60 6.59 6.24 32.83
C VAL A 60 5.53 5.16 32.68
N LEU A 61 4.24 5.52 32.77
CA LEU A 61 3.14 4.57 32.58
C LEU A 61 3.13 3.99 31.16
N PHE A 62 3.46 4.82 30.16
CA PHE A 62 3.48 4.39 28.77
C PHE A 62 4.68 3.49 28.44
N LYS A 63 5.81 3.64 29.13
CA LYS A 63 7.05 2.91 28.86
C LYS A 63 7.26 1.66 29.73
N SER A 64 6.69 1.64 30.95
CA SER A 64 7.05 0.64 31.96
C SER A 64 5.90 -0.25 32.40
N THR A 65 4.69 -0.08 31.85
CA THR A 65 3.55 -0.96 32.15
C THR A 65 3.26 -1.86 30.95
N THR A 66 2.63 -3.00 31.20
CA THR A 66 2.22 -3.93 30.14
C THR A 66 0.84 -3.57 29.64
N ALA A 67 0.74 -3.25 28.33
CA ALA A 67 -0.51 -3.04 27.61
C ALA A 67 -1.00 -4.31 26.93
N LEU A 68 -0.07 -5.08 26.35
CA LEU A 68 -0.35 -6.26 25.56
C LEU A 68 0.66 -7.35 25.93
N THR A 69 0.23 -8.60 25.96
CA THR A 69 1.11 -9.77 26.07
C THR A 69 0.81 -10.70 24.90
N ILE A 70 1.84 -11.12 24.18
CA ILE A 70 1.74 -12.09 23.08
C ILE A 70 2.74 -13.21 23.37
N GLY A 71 2.22 -14.42 23.60
CA GLY A 71 3.06 -15.53 24.06
C GLY A 71 3.75 -15.20 25.39
N ASP A 72 5.08 -15.19 25.38
CA ASP A 72 5.91 -14.85 26.56
C ASP A 72 6.39 -13.39 26.59
N THR A 73 6.03 -12.59 25.60
CA THR A 73 6.51 -11.22 25.43
C THR A 73 5.46 -10.20 25.84
N SER A 74 5.87 -9.24 26.68
CA SER A 74 5.03 -8.14 27.16
C SER A 74 5.41 -6.85 26.46
N TYR A 75 4.41 -6.15 25.94
CA TYR A 75 4.56 -4.87 25.23
C TYR A 75 3.94 -3.73 26.04
N SER A 76 4.65 -2.61 26.10
CA SER A 76 4.20 -1.39 26.74
C SER A 76 3.14 -0.65 25.89
N PRO A 77 2.37 0.28 26.48
CA PRO A 77 1.51 1.16 25.70
C PRO A 77 2.25 1.95 24.61
N ALA A 78 3.53 2.31 24.81
CA ALA A 78 4.33 3.03 23.82
C ALA A 78 4.63 2.16 22.59
N GLU A 79 5.01 0.90 22.78
CA GLU A 79 5.24 -0.03 21.67
C GLU A 79 3.96 -0.31 20.88
N VAL A 80 2.83 -0.49 21.58
CA VAL A 80 1.54 -0.66 20.91
C VAL A 80 1.10 0.62 20.20
N ASN A 81 1.36 1.82 20.79
CA ASN A 81 1.07 3.10 20.12
C ASN A 81 1.85 3.25 18.81
N TYR A 82 3.12 2.86 18.79
CA TYR A 82 3.92 2.90 17.58
C TYR A 82 3.29 2.05 16.47
N ARG A 83 2.93 0.80 16.77
CA ARG A 83 2.27 -0.10 15.82
C ARG A 83 0.88 0.40 15.38
N TYR A 84 0.09 0.91 16.32
CA TYR A 84 -1.21 1.52 16.03
C TYR A 84 -1.11 2.69 15.04
N ALA A 85 -0.17 3.59 15.28
CA ALA A 85 0.05 4.72 14.38
C ALA A 85 0.58 4.26 13.02
N SER A 86 1.49 3.27 13.00
CA SER A 86 2.01 2.69 11.76
C SER A 86 0.90 2.08 10.90
N GLN A 87 -0.06 1.35 11.49
CA GLN A 87 -1.20 0.82 10.74
C GLN A 87 -2.04 1.93 10.11
N PHE A 88 -2.30 3.01 10.85
CA PHE A 88 -3.03 4.16 10.29
C PHE A 88 -2.27 4.81 9.13
N TYR A 89 -0.95 5.06 9.28
CA TYR A 89 -0.17 5.71 8.23
C TYR A 89 -0.03 4.82 6.98
N ASN A 90 0.19 3.53 7.16
CA ASN A 90 0.25 2.58 6.04
C ASN A 90 -1.09 2.55 5.28
N TRP A 91 -2.20 2.45 6.01
CA TRP A 91 -3.54 2.48 5.43
C TRP A 91 -3.81 3.80 4.71
N ALA A 92 -3.48 4.94 5.35
CA ALA A 92 -3.68 6.27 4.77
C ALA A 92 -2.80 6.52 3.54
N ASN A 93 -1.59 5.96 3.50
CA ASN A 93 -0.73 6.03 2.32
C ASN A 93 -1.28 5.20 1.16
N THR A 94 -1.83 4.03 1.44
CA THR A 94 -2.39 3.12 0.42
C THR A 94 -3.74 3.58 -0.10
N TYR A 95 -4.64 3.99 0.80
CA TYR A 95 -6.05 4.27 0.49
C TYR A 95 -6.44 5.73 0.68
N GLY A 96 -5.51 6.64 0.98
CA GLY A 96 -5.81 8.02 1.39
C GLY A 96 -6.69 8.80 0.40
N SER A 97 -6.48 8.62 -0.91
CA SER A 97 -7.31 9.23 -1.96
C SER A 97 -8.76 8.71 -1.97
N TYR A 98 -9.00 7.52 -1.44
CA TYR A 98 -10.30 6.87 -1.33
C TYR A 98 -10.86 6.83 0.09
N ALA A 99 -10.13 7.35 1.07
CA ALA A 99 -10.47 7.28 2.50
C ALA A 99 -11.90 7.77 2.80
N ALA A 100 -12.34 8.86 2.14
CA ALA A 100 -13.68 9.41 2.28
C ALA A 100 -14.77 8.43 1.84
N MET A 101 -14.51 7.54 0.89
CA MET A 101 -15.47 6.50 0.46
C MET A 101 -15.68 5.44 1.54
N PHE A 102 -14.68 5.24 2.41
CA PHE A 102 -14.75 4.36 3.58
C PHE A 102 -15.22 5.10 4.84
N GLY A 103 -15.58 6.37 4.72
CA GLY A 103 -16.05 7.19 5.85
C GLY A 103 -14.94 7.71 6.77
N LEU A 104 -13.66 7.66 6.35
CA LEU A 104 -12.53 8.15 7.11
C LEU A 104 -12.03 9.51 6.58
N ASP A 105 -11.96 10.49 7.47
CA ASP A 105 -11.29 11.77 7.23
C ASP A 105 -9.86 11.71 7.79
N THR A 106 -8.91 11.40 6.93
CA THR A 106 -7.48 11.27 7.30
C THR A 106 -6.84 12.59 7.73
N SER A 107 -7.42 13.75 7.33
CA SER A 107 -6.89 15.07 7.69
C SER A 107 -6.95 15.34 9.21
N LYS A 108 -7.79 14.60 9.94
CA LYS A 108 -7.89 14.69 11.41
C LYS A 108 -6.77 13.94 12.14
N GLY A 109 -5.94 13.18 11.42
CA GLY A 109 -4.84 12.41 11.98
C GLY A 109 -5.28 11.40 13.06
N LEU A 110 -4.31 10.84 13.78
CA LEU A 110 -4.54 9.84 14.83
C LEU A 110 -5.56 10.29 15.88
N ALA A 111 -5.49 11.56 16.34
CA ALA A 111 -6.39 12.09 17.37
C ALA A 111 -7.85 12.14 16.93
N GLY A 112 -8.12 12.12 15.63
CA GLY A 112 -9.47 12.14 15.07
C GLY A 112 -10.13 10.76 14.99
N LEU A 113 -9.37 9.68 15.04
CA LEU A 113 -9.86 8.32 14.78
C LEU A 113 -10.91 7.84 15.79
N ALA A 114 -10.77 8.19 17.08
CA ALA A 114 -11.73 7.82 18.12
C ALA A 114 -13.11 8.51 17.99
N ASN A 115 -13.20 9.53 17.12
CA ASN A 115 -14.44 10.28 16.90
C ASN A 115 -15.05 10.01 15.51
N GLN A 116 -14.56 9.01 14.79
CA GLN A 116 -15.03 8.61 13.47
C GLN A 116 -15.53 7.17 13.54
N GLU A 117 -16.79 6.97 13.13
CA GLU A 117 -17.41 5.65 13.14
C GLU A 117 -16.79 4.76 12.04
N TYR A 118 -16.50 3.51 12.38
CA TYR A 118 -16.07 2.50 11.41
C TYR A 118 -17.31 1.80 10.82
N PRO A 119 -17.36 1.51 9.51
CA PRO A 119 -18.55 0.98 8.85
C PRO A 119 -19.11 -0.30 9.48
N ASP A 120 -18.26 -1.21 9.95
CA ASP A 120 -18.66 -2.47 10.57
C ASP A 120 -18.92 -2.36 12.07
N GLY A 121 -18.92 -1.14 12.62
CA GLY A 121 -19.18 -0.83 14.02
C GLY A 121 -17.94 -0.45 14.83
N GLY A 122 -18.15 0.28 15.91
CA GLY A 122 -17.05 0.88 16.69
C GLY A 122 -16.47 2.13 16.03
N THR A 123 -15.20 2.40 16.27
CA THR A 123 -14.50 3.58 15.75
C THR A 123 -13.30 3.15 14.88
N TRP A 124 -12.82 4.06 14.03
CA TRP A 124 -11.57 3.84 13.30
C TRP A 124 -10.37 3.63 14.22
N ALA A 125 -10.41 4.21 15.43
CA ALA A 125 -9.39 3.93 16.44
C ALA A 125 -9.44 2.47 16.94
N ASP A 126 -10.64 1.91 17.12
CA ASP A 126 -10.79 0.51 17.51
C ASP A 126 -10.29 -0.42 16.40
N PHE A 127 -10.65 -0.14 15.14
CA PHE A 127 -10.16 -0.87 13.97
C PHE A 127 -8.62 -0.92 13.93
N PHE A 128 -7.94 0.24 13.94
CA PHE A 128 -6.48 0.26 13.87
C PHE A 128 -5.79 -0.32 15.12
N LYS A 129 -6.46 -0.36 16.27
CA LYS A 129 -5.95 -1.08 17.47
C LYS A 129 -5.96 -2.58 17.27
N GLU A 130 -7.01 -3.13 16.67
CA GLU A 130 -7.07 -4.56 16.34
C GLU A 130 -6.04 -4.92 15.26
N GLU A 131 -5.92 -4.10 14.20
CA GLU A 131 -4.90 -4.26 13.17
C GLU A 131 -3.48 -4.24 13.76
N ALA A 132 -3.22 -3.34 14.71
CA ALA A 132 -1.93 -3.29 15.40
C ALA A 132 -1.66 -4.58 16.19
N VAL A 133 -2.65 -5.11 16.90
CA VAL A 133 -2.51 -6.37 17.64
C VAL A 133 -2.24 -7.53 16.69
N THR A 134 -2.96 -7.61 15.57
CA THR A 134 -2.76 -8.63 14.54
C THR A 134 -1.35 -8.56 13.96
N ALA A 135 -0.90 -7.37 13.55
CA ALA A 135 0.44 -7.17 13.03
C ALA A 135 1.54 -7.51 14.06
N MET A 136 1.32 -7.22 15.34
CA MET A 136 2.25 -7.58 16.41
C MET A 136 2.32 -9.10 16.64
N ILE A 137 1.20 -9.83 16.52
CA ILE A 137 1.18 -11.29 16.57
C ILE A 137 2.01 -11.85 15.41
N GLN A 138 1.78 -11.37 14.19
CA GLN A 138 2.51 -11.80 12.99
C GLN A 138 4.01 -11.52 13.12
N THR A 139 4.39 -10.29 13.50
CA THR A 139 5.80 -9.91 13.69
C THR A 139 6.46 -10.80 14.74
N LYS A 140 5.79 -11.05 15.89
CA LYS A 140 6.31 -11.93 16.96
C LYS A 140 6.50 -13.36 16.44
N ALA A 141 5.52 -13.92 15.75
CA ALA A 141 5.60 -15.28 15.21
C ALA A 141 6.76 -15.43 14.20
N ILE A 142 6.90 -14.46 13.28
CA ILE A 142 7.97 -14.46 12.28
C ILE A 142 9.35 -14.26 12.94
N THR A 143 9.48 -13.37 13.92
CA THR A 143 10.77 -13.15 14.60
C THR A 143 11.15 -14.33 15.51
N ASP A 144 10.18 -15.04 16.08
CA ASP A 144 10.45 -16.30 16.79
C ASP A 144 10.89 -17.41 15.83
N TYR A 145 10.28 -17.50 14.65
CA TYR A 145 10.74 -18.38 13.57
C TYR A 145 12.18 -18.03 13.14
N ALA A 146 12.45 -16.74 12.86
CA ALA A 146 13.80 -16.28 12.51
C ALA A 146 14.84 -16.74 13.55
N LYS A 147 14.53 -16.58 14.82
CA LYS A 147 15.40 -17.00 15.92
C LYS A 147 15.58 -18.51 15.98
N ALA A 148 14.54 -19.30 15.70
CA ALA A 148 14.61 -20.76 15.69
C ALA A 148 15.47 -21.27 14.54
N GLU A 149 15.40 -20.61 13.36
CA GLU A 149 16.18 -20.95 12.18
C GLU A 149 17.59 -20.31 12.18
N GLY A 150 17.94 -19.50 13.20
CA GLY A 150 19.24 -18.84 13.28
C GLY A 150 19.40 -17.69 12.28
N ILE A 151 18.29 -17.09 11.86
CA ILE A 151 18.30 -15.89 10.99
C ILE A 151 18.51 -14.68 11.89
N GLU A 152 19.57 -13.93 11.63
CA GLU A 152 19.98 -12.74 12.39
C GLU A 152 20.25 -11.59 11.42
N LEU A 153 20.14 -10.36 11.91
CA LEU A 153 20.57 -9.18 11.15
C LEU A 153 22.10 -9.19 11.00
N SER A 154 22.58 -8.85 9.83
CA SER A 154 24.00 -8.64 9.59
C SER A 154 24.47 -7.30 10.19
N ALA A 155 25.78 -7.11 10.30
CA ALA A 155 26.33 -5.83 10.77
C ALA A 155 26.05 -4.66 9.81
N GLU A 156 25.82 -4.94 8.53
CA GLU A 156 25.44 -3.96 7.50
C GLU A 156 23.97 -3.53 7.70
N GLU A 157 23.05 -4.48 7.80
CA GLU A 157 21.63 -4.20 8.06
C GLU A 157 21.43 -3.44 9.39
N GLU A 158 22.19 -3.77 10.44
CA GLU A 158 22.15 -3.00 11.69
C GLU A 158 22.67 -1.57 11.50
N ALA A 159 23.73 -1.37 10.70
CA ALA A 159 24.28 -0.05 10.42
C ALA A 159 23.32 0.79 9.55
N ASP A 160 22.61 0.19 8.62
CA ASP A 160 21.59 0.86 7.80
C ASP A 160 20.43 1.37 8.66
N ILE A 161 19.93 0.52 9.58
CA ILE A 161 18.90 0.92 10.55
C ILE A 161 19.42 2.09 11.41
N GLU A 162 20.65 2.03 11.92
CA GLU A 162 21.26 3.12 12.69
C GLU A 162 21.37 4.41 11.88
N ALA A 163 21.70 4.31 10.58
CA ALA A 163 21.82 5.46 9.68
C ALA A 163 20.46 6.14 9.44
N GLU A 164 19.40 5.38 9.19
CA GLU A 164 18.04 5.93 9.05
C GLU A 164 17.61 6.70 10.31
N PHE A 165 17.90 6.15 11.49
CA PHE A 165 17.58 6.81 12.76
C PHE A 165 18.41 8.06 13.02
N ALA A 166 19.66 8.13 12.51
CA ALA A 166 20.51 9.31 12.64
C ALA A 166 19.94 10.52 11.88
N GLU A 167 19.18 10.32 10.81
CA GLU A 167 18.53 11.39 10.05
C GLU A 167 17.35 12.04 10.79
N LEU A 168 16.73 11.33 11.74
CA LEU A 168 15.59 11.85 12.51
C LEU A 168 15.91 13.13 13.28
N ASP A 169 17.16 13.33 13.69
CA ASP A 169 17.60 14.57 14.39
C ASP A 169 17.50 15.78 13.46
N ALA A 170 17.90 15.64 12.19
CA ALA A 170 17.78 16.69 11.19
C ALA A 170 16.30 16.99 10.86
N ILE A 171 15.50 15.94 10.72
CA ILE A 171 14.06 16.05 10.46
C ILE A 171 13.35 16.76 11.63
N ALA A 172 13.65 16.37 12.88
CA ALA A 172 13.08 17.00 14.08
C ALA A 172 13.40 18.50 14.14
N GLN A 173 14.65 18.88 13.87
CA GLN A 173 15.09 20.27 13.83
C GLN A 173 14.41 21.06 12.71
N GLN A 174 14.33 20.50 11.51
CA GLN A 174 13.68 21.12 10.35
C GLN A 174 12.20 21.38 10.60
N GLN A 175 11.51 20.45 11.26
CA GLN A 175 10.09 20.56 11.60
C GLN A 175 9.83 21.35 12.89
N GLY A 176 10.88 21.83 13.58
CA GLY A 176 10.76 22.66 14.77
C GLY A 176 10.46 21.91 16.07
N TYR A 177 10.68 20.59 16.10
CA TYR A 177 10.57 19.80 17.34
C TYR A 177 11.78 19.98 18.23
N ALA A 178 11.57 19.89 19.55
CA ALA A 178 12.64 20.06 20.54
C ALA A 178 13.60 18.86 20.61
N SER A 179 13.18 17.68 20.14
CA SER A 179 13.98 16.44 20.09
C SER A 179 13.29 15.40 19.19
N VAL A 180 14.02 14.36 18.81
CA VAL A 180 13.48 13.17 18.11
C VAL A 180 12.36 12.51 18.94
N ALA A 181 12.53 12.38 20.25
CA ALA A 181 11.48 11.84 21.11
C ALA A 181 10.17 12.65 21.04
N ASN A 182 10.26 13.97 20.86
CA ASN A 182 9.07 14.81 20.70
C ASN A 182 8.43 14.62 19.31
N LEU A 183 9.24 14.51 18.27
CA LEU A 183 8.78 14.18 16.92
C LEU A 183 8.04 12.86 16.92
N LEU A 184 8.65 11.81 17.47
CA LEU A 184 8.06 10.46 17.53
C LEU A 184 6.79 10.42 18.38
N ALA A 185 6.79 11.05 19.56
CA ALA A 185 5.62 11.08 20.43
C ALA A 185 4.42 11.83 19.81
N MET A 186 4.68 12.87 19.01
CA MET A 186 3.61 13.62 18.31
C MET A 186 3.03 12.85 17.13
N ASN A 187 3.87 12.09 16.42
CA ASN A 187 3.41 11.35 15.23
C ASN A 187 2.89 9.96 15.58
N TYR A 188 3.49 9.27 16.56
CA TYR A 188 3.18 7.87 16.87
C TYR A 188 2.47 7.67 18.22
N GLY A 189 2.30 8.72 19.00
CA GLY A 189 1.58 8.69 20.26
C GLY A 189 2.46 8.75 21.51
N THR A 190 1.79 8.97 22.65
CA THR A 190 2.46 9.21 23.93
C THR A 190 3.37 8.06 24.32
N GLY A 191 4.58 8.39 24.73
CA GLY A 191 5.59 7.44 25.23
C GLY A 191 6.51 6.89 24.15
N VAL A 192 6.18 7.02 22.87
CA VAL A 192 7.06 6.59 21.77
C VAL A 192 8.32 7.47 21.74
N ASN A 193 9.46 6.83 21.64
CA ASN A 193 10.80 7.45 21.59
C ASN A 193 11.70 6.64 20.65
N GLU A 194 12.96 7.05 20.53
CA GLU A 194 13.94 6.42 19.65
C GLU A 194 14.09 4.92 19.93
N ASP A 195 14.17 4.50 21.20
CA ASP A 195 14.34 3.08 21.54
C ASP A 195 13.17 2.23 21.02
N VAL A 196 11.91 2.70 21.22
CA VAL A 196 10.70 2.00 20.76
C VAL A 196 10.67 1.90 19.25
N ALA A 197 10.97 3.01 18.55
CA ALA A 197 10.94 3.04 17.09
C ALA A 197 12.08 2.20 16.49
N PHE A 198 13.26 2.26 17.07
CA PHE A 198 14.44 1.51 16.65
C PHE A 198 14.23 -0.01 16.77
N GLU A 199 13.77 -0.48 17.94
CA GLU A 199 13.48 -1.92 18.12
C GLU A 199 12.37 -2.39 17.19
N ALA A 200 11.35 -1.56 16.95
CA ALA A 200 10.30 -1.89 15.97
C ALA A 200 10.84 -1.95 14.53
N GLY A 201 11.80 -1.09 14.17
CA GLY A 201 12.52 -1.13 12.89
C GLY A 201 13.33 -2.42 12.74
N ARG A 202 14.12 -2.78 13.77
CA ARG A 202 14.89 -4.04 13.79
C ARG A 202 14.00 -5.27 13.64
N GLU A 203 12.89 -5.34 14.38
CA GLU A 203 11.91 -6.43 14.26
C GLU A 203 11.34 -6.50 12.84
N SER A 204 11.07 -5.35 12.20
CA SER A 204 10.53 -5.30 10.85
C SER A 204 11.53 -5.82 9.81
N VAL A 205 12.80 -5.39 9.88
CA VAL A 205 13.86 -5.85 8.97
C VAL A 205 14.13 -7.35 9.16
N LEU A 206 14.19 -7.81 10.42
CA LEU A 206 14.37 -9.23 10.73
C LEU A 206 13.20 -10.07 10.21
N ALA A 207 11.97 -9.59 10.37
CA ALA A 207 10.79 -10.28 9.87
C ALA A 207 10.79 -10.35 8.33
N SER A 208 11.13 -9.24 7.64
CA SER A 208 11.24 -9.23 6.19
C SER A 208 12.31 -10.22 5.70
N LYS A 209 13.47 -10.26 6.37
CA LYS A 209 14.54 -11.22 6.07
C LYS A 209 14.10 -12.67 6.24
N ALA A 210 13.34 -12.96 7.29
CA ALA A 210 12.82 -14.31 7.52
C ALA A 210 11.78 -14.73 6.48
N VAL A 211 10.90 -13.80 6.05
CA VAL A 211 9.95 -14.02 4.96
C VAL A 211 10.71 -14.29 3.65
N SER A 212 11.71 -13.47 3.32
CA SER A 212 12.53 -13.70 2.12
C SER A 212 13.25 -15.05 2.16
N ALA A 213 13.84 -15.40 3.31
CA ALA A 213 14.48 -16.69 3.49
C ALA A 213 13.52 -17.89 3.32
N TYR A 214 12.26 -17.75 3.74
CA TYR A 214 11.23 -18.75 3.48
C TYR A 214 10.89 -18.83 1.99
N ILE A 215 10.66 -17.69 1.33
CA ILE A 215 10.37 -17.61 -0.10
C ILE A 215 11.49 -18.27 -0.93
N ASP A 216 12.75 -18.02 -0.57
CA ASP A 216 13.92 -18.62 -1.24
C ASP A 216 13.96 -20.15 -1.15
N THR A 217 13.16 -20.77 -0.27
CA THR A 217 13.04 -22.24 -0.20
C THR A 217 11.97 -22.80 -1.15
N LEU A 218 11.14 -21.93 -1.73
CA LEU A 218 10.05 -22.34 -2.61
C LEU A 218 10.61 -22.57 -4.03
N GLU A 219 10.40 -23.75 -4.56
CA GLU A 219 10.79 -24.12 -5.92
C GLU A 219 9.56 -24.73 -6.61
N TYR A 220 9.27 -24.26 -7.82
CA TYR A 220 8.17 -24.78 -8.63
C TYR A 220 8.71 -25.29 -9.97
N SER A 221 8.22 -26.43 -10.41
CA SER A 221 8.54 -26.96 -11.73
C SER A 221 7.74 -26.23 -12.83
N ALA A 222 8.26 -26.23 -14.05
CA ALA A 222 7.56 -25.68 -15.21
C ALA A 222 6.16 -26.29 -15.42
N GLU A 223 5.96 -27.57 -15.04
CA GLU A 223 4.65 -28.24 -15.11
C GLU A 223 3.68 -27.65 -14.07
N GLU A 224 4.13 -27.41 -12.84
CA GLU A 224 3.31 -26.77 -11.78
C GLU A 224 2.95 -25.34 -12.14
N LEU A 225 3.87 -24.56 -12.70
CA LEU A 225 3.62 -23.18 -13.14
C LEU A 225 2.60 -23.14 -14.28
N GLU A 226 2.76 -23.99 -15.29
CA GLU A 226 1.81 -24.10 -16.40
C GLU A 226 0.43 -24.56 -15.92
N GLU A 227 0.35 -25.58 -15.05
CA GLU A 227 -0.92 -26.08 -14.49
C GLU A 227 -1.62 -24.98 -13.68
N LYS A 228 -0.85 -24.20 -12.90
CA LYS A 228 -1.35 -23.03 -12.16
C LYS A 228 -1.86 -21.95 -13.12
N TYR A 229 -1.08 -21.60 -14.16
CA TYR A 229 -1.49 -20.59 -15.14
C TYR A 229 -2.77 -20.99 -15.86
N GLN A 230 -2.88 -22.23 -16.30
CA GLN A 230 -4.09 -22.76 -16.95
C GLN A 230 -5.32 -22.73 -16.02
N SER A 231 -5.13 -22.82 -14.70
CA SER A 231 -6.24 -22.74 -13.73
C SER A 231 -6.96 -21.40 -13.73
N TYR A 232 -6.33 -20.32 -14.22
CA TYR A 232 -6.96 -19.00 -14.36
C TYR A 232 -7.97 -18.96 -15.52
N ASN A 233 -7.96 -19.95 -16.40
CA ASN A 233 -8.90 -20.05 -17.50
C ASN A 233 -8.96 -18.77 -18.35
N GLY A 234 -7.81 -18.18 -18.65
CA GLY A 234 -7.67 -16.97 -19.46
C GLY A 234 -8.01 -15.66 -18.74
N ASP A 235 -8.21 -15.67 -17.41
CA ASP A 235 -8.48 -14.44 -16.64
C ASP A 235 -7.31 -13.47 -16.68
N ASN A 236 -6.09 -13.98 -16.74
CA ASN A 236 -4.85 -13.21 -16.78
C ASN A 236 -4.31 -12.96 -18.19
N ASP A 237 -4.94 -13.51 -19.23
CA ASP A 237 -4.58 -13.22 -20.62
C ASP A 237 -5.01 -11.82 -21.00
N TYR A 238 -4.31 -11.22 -21.95
CA TYR A 238 -4.68 -9.92 -22.49
C TYR A 238 -5.44 -10.05 -23.80
N PHE A 239 -6.49 -9.28 -23.93
CA PHE A 239 -7.37 -9.29 -25.09
C PHE A 239 -7.44 -7.92 -25.74
N ASP A 240 -7.42 -7.90 -27.07
CA ASP A 240 -7.84 -6.78 -27.89
C ASP A 240 -9.19 -7.10 -28.49
N VAL A 241 -10.17 -6.26 -28.22
CA VAL A 241 -11.52 -6.36 -28.74
C VAL A 241 -12.03 -5.00 -29.19
N VAL A 242 -12.97 -5.01 -30.12
CA VAL A 242 -13.73 -3.82 -30.46
C VAL A 242 -15.22 -4.11 -30.26
N TYR A 243 -15.94 -3.18 -29.69
CA TYR A 243 -17.36 -3.37 -29.42
C TYR A 243 -18.19 -2.11 -29.73
N TYR A 244 -19.47 -2.32 -29.97
CA TYR A 244 -20.48 -1.29 -30.01
C TYR A 244 -21.62 -1.65 -29.08
N TYR A 245 -22.03 -0.70 -28.23
CA TYR A 245 -23.12 -0.91 -27.28
C TYR A 245 -24.43 -0.37 -27.83
N VAL A 246 -25.42 -1.25 -28.03
CA VAL A 246 -26.77 -0.90 -28.44
C VAL A 246 -27.64 -0.79 -27.20
N ALA A 247 -27.91 0.45 -26.77
CA ALA A 247 -28.75 0.71 -25.60
C ALA A 247 -30.23 0.44 -25.90
N ALA A 248 -30.90 -0.22 -24.96
CA ALA A 248 -32.36 -0.31 -25.01
C ALA A 248 -33.01 1.02 -24.60
N GLU A 249 -34.14 1.38 -25.22
CA GLU A 249 -34.91 2.55 -24.83
C GLU A 249 -35.45 2.39 -23.41
N LEU A 250 -35.28 3.41 -22.58
CA LEU A 250 -35.80 3.43 -21.23
C LEU A 250 -37.25 3.93 -21.20
N VAL A 251 -38.15 3.12 -20.70
CA VAL A 251 -39.57 3.45 -20.53
C VAL A 251 -39.85 3.82 -19.08
N GLU A 252 -40.79 4.77 -18.88
CA GLU A 252 -41.16 5.24 -17.55
C GLU A 252 -42.16 4.21 -16.92
N ALA A 253 -41.83 3.73 -15.73
CA ALA A 253 -42.65 2.87 -14.92
C ALA A 253 -43.70 3.64 -14.11
N GLU A 254 -44.68 2.98 -13.52
CA GLU A 254 -45.77 3.62 -12.75
C GLU A 254 -45.26 4.41 -11.52
N ASP A 255 -44.09 4.06 -11.00
CA ASP A 255 -43.44 4.74 -9.87
C ASP A 255 -42.57 5.94 -10.29
N GLY A 256 -42.51 6.26 -11.60
CA GLY A 256 -41.69 7.34 -12.17
C GLY A 256 -40.23 6.96 -12.43
N SER A 257 -39.80 5.74 -12.14
CA SER A 257 -38.48 5.23 -12.51
C SER A 257 -38.42 4.97 -14.03
N LYS A 258 -37.21 5.01 -14.59
CA LYS A 258 -36.96 4.66 -16.01
C LYS A 258 -36.12 3.42 -16.08
N ALA A 259 -36.62 2.41 -16.80
CA ALA A 259 -35.92 1.15 -17.03
C ALA A 259 -36.22 0.59 -18.43
N ALA A 260 -35.32 -0.22 -18.97
CA ALA A 260 -35.62 -1.01 -20.15
C ALA A 260 -36.64 -2.10 -19.77
N ASN A 261 -37.48 -2.49 -20.75
CA ASN A 261 -38.42 -3.60 -20.61
C ASN A 261 -38.14 -4.66 -21.68
N GLU A 262 -38.89 -5.77 -21.65
CA GLU A 262 -38.68 -6.89 -22.57
C GLU A 262 -38.80 -6.46 -24.05
N GLU A 263 -39.74 -5.55 -24.37
CA GLU A 263 -39.95 -5.04 -25.74
C GLU A 263 -38.78 -4.19 -26.22
N THR A 264 -38.29 -3.27 -25.37
CA THR A 264 -37.18 -2.38 -25.75
C THR A 264 -35.84 -3.11 -25.75
N LEU A 265 -35.66 -4.14 -24.91
CA LEU A 265 -34.49 -5.02 -24.95
C LEU A 265 -34.50 -5.89 -26.25
N ALA A 266 -35.66 -6.42 -26.62
CA ALA A 266 -35.79 -7.17 -27.88
C ALA A 266 -35.50 -6.29 -29.10
N ALA A 267 -35.95 -5.02 -29.09
CA ALA A 267 -35.66 -4.07 -30.17
C ALA A 267 -34.17 -3.74 -30.26
N ALA A 268 -33.51 -3.52 -29.12
CA ALA A 268 -32.04 -3.29 -29.07
C ALA A 268 -31.28 -4.51 -29.62
N ARG A 269 -31.73 -5.73 -29.27
CA ARG A 269 -31.11 -6.97 -29.76
C ARG A 269 -31.26 -7.13 -31.27
N VAL A 270 -32.42 -6.81 -31.82
CA VAL A 270 -32.66 -6.85 -33.31
C VAL A 270 -31.67 -5.89 -34.00
N THR A 271 -31.51 -4.65 -33.48
CA THR A 271 -30.56 -3.70 -34.04
C THR A 271 -29.09 -4.22 -33.93
N ALA A 272 -28.71 -4.83 -32.81
CA ALA A 272 -27.40 -5.44 -32.65
C ALA A 272 -27.15 -6.59 -33.62
N GLU A 273 -28.17 -7.45 -33.84
CA GLU A 273 -28.12 -8.56 -34.82
C GLU A 273 -28.05 -8.05 -36.28
N GLU A 274 -28.71 -6.95 -36.62
CA GLU A 274 -28.58 -6.29 -37.92
C GLU A 274 -27.16 -5.73 -38.12
N ILE A 275 -26.54 -5.12 -37.13
CA ILE A 275 -25.14 -4.65 -37.19
C ILE A 275 -24.21 -5.86 -37.36
N LEU A 276 -24.39 -6.94 -36.59
CA LEU A 276 -23.59 -8.15 -36.73
C LEU A 276 -23.71 -8.74 -38.16
N ALA A 277 -24.91 -8.86 -38.72
CA ALA A 277 -25.11 -9.36 -40.07
C ALA A 277 -24.42 -8.47 -41.12
N ALA A 278 -24.49 -7.14 -40.96
CA ALA A 278 -23.78 -6.22 -41.83
C ALA A 278 -22.24 -6.37 -41.69
N TYR A 279 -21.74 -6.54 -40.47
CA TYR A 279 -20.33 -6.81 -40.19
C TYR A 279 -19.86 -8.11 -40.86
N GLU A 280 -20.60 -9.20 -40.74
CA GLU A 280 -20.29 -10.49 -41.38
C GLU A 280 -20.27 -10.35 -42.92
N ALA A 281 -21.24 -9.66 -43.49
CA ALA A 281 -21.34 -9.44 -44.94
C ALA A 281 -20.15 -8.63 -45.49
N LEU A 282 -19.60 -7.68 -44.72
CA LEU A 282 -18.40 -6.91 -45.11
C LEU A 282 -17.11 -7.75 -45.11
N GLY A 283 -17.10 -8.86 -44.35
CA GLY A 283 -15.95 -9.75 -44.26
C GLY A 283 -15.81 -10.77 -45.37
N VAL A 284 -16.76 -10.86 -46.26
CA VAL A 284 -16.76 -11.84 -47.36
C VAL A 284 -16.94 -11.15 -48.72
N THR A 285 -16.38 -11.75 -49.77
CA THR A 285 -16.55 -11.37 -51.17
C THR A 285 -16.75 -12.66 -52.00
N GLU A 286 -17.21 -12.52 -53.23
CA GLU A 286 -17.34 -13.68 -54.13
C GLU A 286 -16.05 -13.79 -55.00
N ASP A 287 -15.55 -15.02 -55.16
CA ASP A 287 -14.49 -15.34 -56.09
C ASP A 287 -15.03 -15.42 -57.57
N GLU A 288 -14.12 -15.71 -58.53
CA GLU A 288 -14.50 -15.83 -59.94
C GLU A 288 -15.50 -17.01 -60.21
N GLU A 289 -15.60 -17.93 -59.26
CA GLU A 289 -16.49 -19.12 -59.34
C GLU A 289 -17.81 -18.88 -58.60
N GLY A 290 -17.98 -17.73 -57.93
CA GLY A 290 -19.18 -17.37 -57.17
C GLY A 290 -19.23 -17.98 -55.76
N ASN A 291 -18.07 -18.39 -55.22
CA ASN A 291 -17.96 -18.86 -53.81
C ASN A 291 -17.63 -17.67 -52.90
N GLU A 292 -18.20 -17.65 -51.72
CA GLU A 292 -17.81 -16.69 -50.68
C GLU A 292 -16.39 -16.98 -50.22
N VAL A 293 -15.54 -15.95 -50.22
CA VAL A 293 -14.16 -15.95 -49.72
C VAL A 293 -13.97 -14.81 -48.75
N ALA A 294 -13.18 -15.05 -47.70
CA ALA A 294 -12.87 -14.02 -46.71
C ALA A 294 -12.06 -12.87 -47.38
N VAL A 295 -12.37 -11.65 -47.01
CA VAL A 295 -11.60 -10.47 -47.41
C VAL A 295 -10.41 -10.37 -46.44
N GLU A 296 -9.19 -10.57 -46.99
CA GLU A 296 -7.96 -10.50 -46.19
C GLU A 296 -7.59 -9.04 -45.88
N GLY A 297 -7.00 -8.84 -44.65
CA GLY A 297 -6.41 -7.57 -44.24
C GLY A 297 -7.42 -6.46 -43.92
N LEU A 298 -8.67 -6.81 -43.63
CA LEU A 298 -9.65 -5.86 -43.13
C LEU A 298 -9.33 -5.49 -41.67
N ASP A 299 -9.26 -4.19 -41.39
CA ASP A 299 -9.24 -3.68 -40.03
C ASP A 299 -10.57 -3.95 -39.35
N VAL A 300 -10.54 -4.69 -38.22
CA VAL A 300 -11.72 -5.15 -37.49
C VAL A 300 -12.54 -3.98 -36.94
N GLU A 301 -11.88 -2.92 -36.47
CA GLU A 301 -12.55 -1.71 -35.96
C GLU A 301 -13.25 -0.95 -37.09
N GLN A 302 -12.55 -0.72 -38.22
CA GLN A 302 -13.14 -0.07 -39.37
C GLN A 302 -14.32 -0.86 -39.92
N ARG A 303 -14.22 -2.20 -39.99
CA ARG A 303 -15.29 -3.07 -40.44
C ARG A 303 -16.54 -2.94 -39.56
N LEU A 304 -16.37 -2.87 -38.22
CA LEU A 304 -17.50 -2.68 -37.31
C LEU A 304 -18.12 -1.28 -37.45
N ASN A 305 -17.29 -0.24 -37.64
CA ASN A 305 -17.76 1.12 -37.87
C ASN A 305 -18.56 1.23 -39.20
N ASP A 306 -18.10 0.57 -40.25
CA ASP A 306 -18.81 0.54 -41.55
C ASP A 306 -20.17 -0.21 -41.42
N ALA A 307 -20.23 -1.29 -40.65
CA ALA A 307 -21.45 -2.03 -40.35
C ALA A 307 -22.48 -1.17 -39.60
N ILE A 308 -22.05 -0.46 -38.56
CA ILE A 308 -22.87 0.49 -37.79
C ILE A 308 -23.46 1.57 -38.74
N ALA A 309 -22.62 2.15 -39.57
CA ALA A 309 -23.04 3.17 -40.53
C ALA A 309 -24.05 2.63 -41.57
N GLN A 310 -23.88 1.40 -42.08
CA GLN A 310 -24.82 0.76 -43.01
C GLN A 310 -26.21 0.53 -42.39
N CYS A 311 -26.28 0.23 -41.09
CA CYS A 311 -27.51 0.11 -40.36
C CYS A 311 -28.18 1.45 -40.01
N GLY A 312 -27.53 2.58 -40.34
CA GLY A 312 -28.04 3.92 -40.04
C GLY A 312 -28.07 4.25 -38.54
N VAL A 313 -27.25 3.58 -37.75
CA VAL A 313 -27.12 3.80 -36.31
C VAL A 313 -26.05 4.86 -36.06
N GLU A 314 -26.31 5.78 -35.11
CA GLU A 314 -25.37 6.83 -34.75
C GLU A 314 -24.31 6.32 -33.76
N GLY A 315 -23.07 6.73 -33.93
CA GLY A 315 -21.95 6.41 -33.06
C GLY A 315 -20.86 5.61 -33.76
N THR A 316 -19.84 5.25 -33.00
CA THR A 316 -18.67 4.47 -33.46
C THR A 316 -18.36 3.35 -32.49
N ALA A 317 -17.72 2.32 -32.99
CA ALA A 317 -17.19 1.25 -32.17
C ALA A 317 -16.10 1.76 -31.21
N ILE A 318 -15.93 1.09 -30.11
CA ILE A 318 -14.92 1.36 -29.08
C ILE A 318 -13.93 0.20 -29.09
N ARG A 319 -12.66 0.50 -29.37
CA ARG A 319 -11.58 -0.47 -29.21
C ARG A 319 -11.11 -0.48 -27.76
N THR A 320 -10.96 -1.66 -27.20
CA THR A 320 -10.31 -1.88 -25.91
C THR A 320 -9.13 -2.81 -26.15
N ALA A 321 -7.94 -2.29 -25.90
CA ALA A 321 -6.69 -3.01 -26.10
C ALA A 321 -6.05 -3.36 -24.75
N LYS A 322 -5.34 -4.49 -24.69
CA LYS A 322 -4.59 -4.96 -23.51
C LYS A 322 -5.48 -5.04 -22.26
N VAL A 323 -6.72 -5.51 -22.41
CA VAL A 323 -7.62 -5.72 -21.28
C VAL A 323 -7.51 -7.17 -20.80
N THR A 324 -7.41 -7.37 -19.47
CA THR A 324 -7.35 -8.72 -18.90
C THR A 324 -8.67 -9.48 -19.13
N GLY A 325 -8.57 -10.80 -19.28
CA GLY A 325 -9.74 -11.66 -19.46
C GLY A 325 -10.79 -11.50 -18.36
N SER A 326 -10.36 -11.31 -17.10
CA SER A 326 -11.24 -11.01 -15.96
C SER A 326 -12.03 -9.69 -16.08
N SER A 327 -11.54 -8.75 -16.89
CA SER A 327 -12.12 -7.39 -17.04
C SER A 327 -13.03 -7.24 -18.27
N LEU A 328 -13.21 -8.29 -19.08
CA LEU A 328 -14.03 -8.27 -20.31
C LEU A 328 -15.55 -8.13 -20.06
N GLY A 329 -15.99 -8.27 -18.82
CA GLY A 329 -17.40 -8.08 -18.48
C GLY A 329 -18.35 -9.07 -19.15
N ALA A 330 -19.41 -8.56 -19.80
CA ALA A 330 -20.48 -9.41 -20.34
C ALA A 330 -20.03 -10.40 -21.43
N TYR A 331 -18.98 -10.08 -22.18
CA TYR A 331 -18.49 -10.92 -23.29
C TYR A 331 -17.26 -11.77 -22.93
N GLN A 332 -16.91 -11.85 -21.64
CA GLN A 332 -15.76 -12.59 -21.12
C GLN A 332 -15.72 -14.05 -21.60
N GLU A 333 -16.78 -14.80 -21.34
CA GLU A 333 -16.87 -16.23 -21.69
C GLU A 333 -16.75 -16.47 -23.21
N TRP A 334 -17.32 -15.55 -24.01
CA TRP A 334 -17.21 -15.64 -25.45
C TRP A 334 -15.79 -15.35 -25.93
N ALA A 335 -15.15 -14.29 -25.43
CA ALA A 335 -13.82 -13.88 -25.88
C ALA A 335 -12.71 -14.86 -25.47
N LYS A 336 -12.85 -15.51 -24.29
CA LYS A 336 -11.89 -16.51 -23.79
C LYS A 336 -11.93 -17.84 -24.53
N ALA A 337 -13.02 -18.15 -25.21
CA ALA A 337 -13.09 -19.33 -26.06
C ALA A 337 -12.14 -19.17 -27.25
N GLU A 338 -11.86 -20.27 -27.95
CA GLU A 338 -11.05 -20.22 -29.17
C GLU A 338 -11.68 -19.29 -30.20
N ARG A 339 -10.95 -18.26 -30.63
CA ARG A 339 -11.38 -17.22 -31.57
C ARG A 339 -10.30 -16.92 -32.58
N SER A 340 -10.76 -16.52 -33.76
CA SER A 340 -9.93 -15.95 -34.81
C SER A 340 -10.17 -14.44 -34.93
N GLU A 341 -9.16 -13.69 -35.39
CA GLU A 341 -9.32 -12.27 -35.69
C GLU A 341 -10.53 -12.04 -36.60
N GLY A 342 -11.39 -11.09 -36.20
CA GLY A 342 -12.60 -10.75 -36.92
C GLY A 342 -13.83 -11.61 -36.57
N ASP A 343 -13.71 -12.63 -35.69
CA ASP A 343 -14.90 -13.28 -35.12
C ASP A 343 -15.74 -12.26 -34.35
N ALA A 344 -17.05 -12.31 -34.50
CA ALA A 344 -17.95 -11.39 -33.83
C ALA A 344 -19.20 -12.05 -33.30
N THR A 345 -19.88 -11.40 -32.35
CA THR A 345 -21.14 -11.88 -31.76
C THR A 345 -21.93 -10.73 -31.13
N VAL A 346 -23.20 -11.05 -30.78
CA VAL A 346 -24.05 -10.20 -29.95
C VAL A 346 -24.15 -10.80 -28.55
N VAL A 347 -23.85 -9.99 -27.51
CA VAL A 347 -23.93 -10.40 -26.11
C VAL A 347 -24.83 -9.44 -25.34
N ASP A 348 -25.75 -9.97 -24.53
CA ASP A 348 -26.61 -9.17 -23.68
C ASP A 348 -25.79 -8.51 -22.56
N ASN A 349 -26.06 -7.23 -22.26
CA ASN A 349 -25.46 -6.58 -21.13
C ASN A 349 -26.00 -7.18 -19.82
N SER A 350 -25.11 -7.56 -18.92
CA SER A 350 -25.44 -8.11 -17.59
C SER A 350 -26.37 -7.21 -16.75
N ASN A 351 -26.35 -5.89 -17.00
CA ASN A 351 -27.23 -4.92 -16.34
C ASN A 351 -28.65 -4.89 -16.95
N GLY A 352 -28.94 -5.66 -18.00
CA GLY A 352 -30.27 -5.75 -18.59
C GLY A 352 -30.77 -4.45 -19.24
N ASN A 353 -29.87 -3.64 -19.83
CA ASN A 353 -30.23 -2.36 -20.44
C ASN A 353 -29.78 -2.22 -21.90
N GLY A 354 -29.38 -3.31 -22.56
CA GLY A 354 -28.95 -3.32 -23.95
C GLY A 354 -28.09 -4.54 -24.28
N CYS A 355 -27.43 -4.48 -25.45
CA CYS A 355 -26.57 -5.53 -25.96
C CYS A 355 -25.25 -4.95 -26.48
N TYR A 356 -24.20 -5.77 -26.50
CA TYR A 356 -22.94 -5.50 -27.17
C TYR A 356 -22.87 -6.25 -28.50
N VAL A 357 -22.48 -5.57 -29.57
CA VAL A 357 -21.88 -6.21 -30.73
C VAL A 357 -20.39 -6.16 -30.48
N VAL A 358 -19.73 -7.29 -30.35
CA VAL A 358 -18.30 -7.38 -30.04
C VAL A 358 -17.59 -8.19 -31.11
N ALA A 359 -16.42 -7.71 -31.53
CA ALA A 359 -15.53 -8.40 -32.46
C ALA A 359 -14.16 -8.60 -31.83
N PHE A 360 -13.59 -9.77 -32.05
CA PHE A 360 -12.31 -10.20 -31.52
C PHE A 360 -11.19 -9.72 -32.42
N ILE A 361 -10.10 -9.19 -31.81
CA ILE A 361 -8.89 -8.79 -32.52
C ILE A 361 -7.76 -9.77 -32.20
N SER A 362 -7.36 -9.87 -30.93
CA SER A 362 -6.24 -10.73 -30.52
C SER A 362 -6.34 -11.15 -29.07
N ARG A 363 -5.60 -12.21 -28.73
CA ARG A 363 -5.35 -12.69 -27.39
C ARG A 363 -3.84 -12.90 -27.21
N ASP A 364 -3.24 -12.38 -26.15
CA ASP A 364 -1.91 -12.70 -25.68
C ASP A 364 -2.07 -13.55 -24.41
N ASP A 365 -1.63 -14.78 -24.47
CA ASP A 365 -1.70 -15.76 -23.38
C ASP A 365 -0.48 -15.70 -22.45
N ASN A 366 0.30 -14.65 -22.55
CA ASN A 366 1.51 -14.41 -21.76
C ASN A 366 2.63 -15.48 -21.91
N HIS A 367 2.57 -16.33 -22.93
CA HIS A 367 3.65 -17.31 -23.22
C HIS A 367 4.78 -16.67 -24.04
N TYR A 368 5.32 -15.57 -23.53
CA TYR A 368 6.50 -14.91 -24.07
C TYR A 368 7.53 -14.67 -22.96
N PRO A 369 8.85 -14.63 -23.26
CA PRO A 369 9.86 -14.35 -22.24
C PRO A 369 9.75 -12.91 -21.76
N LEU A 370 9.92 -12.70 -20.47
CA LEU A 370 10.08 -11.38 -19.86
C LEU A 370 11.37 -10.74 -20.38
N ALA A 371 11.37 -9.41 -20.54
CA ALA A 371 12.58 -8.71 -20.90
C ALA A 371 13.40 -8.34 -19.65
N GLN A 372 14.72 -8.47 -19.78
CA GLN A 372 15.69 -7.99 -18.79
C GLN A 372 16.45 -6.83 -19.41
N VAL A 373 16.39 -5.66 -18.78
CA VAL A 373 17.04 -4.44 -19.30
C VAL A 373 17.68 -3.65 -18.16
N ARG A 374 18.74 -2.91 -18.50
CA ARG A 374 19.19 -1.79 -17.68
C ARG A 374 18.81 -0.49 -18.38
N HIS A 375 18.50 0.54 -17.61
CA HIS A 375 18.26 1.85 -18.18
C HIS A 375 18.81 2.98 -17.33
N ILE A 376 19.02 4.13 -17.97
CA ILE A 376 19.37 5.40 -17.34
C ILE A 376 18.31 6.40 -17.73
N LEU A 377 17.51 6.86 -16.77
CA LEU A 377 16.52 7.91 -17.02
C LEU A 377 17.17 9.29 -16.92
N VAL A 378 16.91 10.13 -17.90
CA VAL A 378 17.25 11.56 -17.90
C VAL A 378 15.96 12.34 -18.13
N MET A 379 15.47 12.99 -17.07
CA MET A 379 14.20 13.72 -17.12
C MET A 379 14.37 15.09 -17.76
N ALA A 380 13.35 15.55 -18.50
CA ALA A 380 13.22 16.93 -18.91
C ALA A 380 12.75 17.77 -17.70
N GLU A 381 13.28 18.99 -17.56
CA GLU A 381 12.82 19.91 -16.53
C GLU A 381 11.46 20.53 -16.93
N ALA A 382 10.45 20.39 -16.06
CA ALA A 382 9.18 21.06 -16.25
C ALA A 382 9.32 22.57 -15.96
N ASP A 383 8.59 23.40 -16.69
CA ASP A 383 8.52 24.83 -16.39
C ASP A 383 7.67 25.11 -15.11
N ALA A 384 7.51 26.38 -14.77
CA ALA A 384 6.77 26.80 -13.58
C ALA A 384 5.28 26.43 -13.60
N GLU A 385 4.75 26.16 -14.79
CA GLU A 385 3.39 25.70 -15.06
C GLU A 385 3.29 24.15 -15.10
N GLY A 386 4.40 23.43 -14.96
CA GLY A 386 4.47 21.96 -15.02
C GLY A 386 4.49 21.39 -16.45
N VAL A 387 4.85 22.22 -17.46
CA VAL A 387 4.89 21.80 -18.86
C VAL A 387 6.32 21.43 -19.27
N TYR A 388 6.46 20.31 -19.96
CA TYR A 388 7.71 19.85 -20.55
C TYR A 388 7.87 20.44 -21.96
N THR A 389 8.62 21.53 -22.08
CA THR A 389 8.83 22.23 -23.34
C THR A 389 9.73 21.44 -24.29
N ASP A 390 9.62 21.68 -25.60
CA ASP A 390 10.51 21.07 -26.61
C ASP A 390 12.00 21.38 -26.35
N GLU A 391 12.31 22.55 -25.78
CA GLU A 391 13.67 22.93 -25.39
C GLU A 391 14.18 22.08 -24.21
N ALA A 392 13.35 21.86 -23.19
CA ALA A 392 13.68 20.99 -22.06
C ALA A 392 13.86 19.53 -22.51
N LYS A 393 12.97 19.02 -23.35
CA LYS A 393 13.10 17.68 -23.94
C LYS A 393 14.38 17.56 -24.79
N ALA A 394 14.74 18.56 -25.59
CA ALA A 394 15.98 18.55 -26.36
C ALA A 394 17.23 18.60 -25.45
N ALA A 395 17.18 19.30 -24.33
CA ALA A 395 18.27 19.33 -23.34
C ALA A 395 18.45 17.96 -22.66
N ALA A 396 17.35 17.29 -22.28
CA ALA A 396 17.37 15.94 -21.74
C ALA A 396 17.94 14.92 -22.73
N LEU A 397 17.53 15.00 -24.02
CA LEU A 397 18.09 14.16 -25.08
C LEU A 397 19.61 14.35 -25.20
N ALA A 398 20.08 15.62 -25.29
CA ALA A 398 21.51 15.89 -25.39
C ALA A 398 22.29 15.32 -24.20
N ARG A 399 21.72 15.39 -23.00
CA ARG A 399 22.34 14.79 -21.81
C ARG A 399 22.34 13.26 -21.86
N ALA A 400 21.25 12.62 -22.31
CA ALA A 400 21.18 11.18 -22.52
C ALA A 400 22.23 10.71 -23.55
N GLU A 401 22.39 11.46 -24.66
CA GLU A 401 23.42 11.20 -25.68
C GLU A 401 24.84 11.34 -25.13
N GLU A 402 25.11 12.33 -24.25
CA GLU A 402 26.41 12.46 -23.58
C GLU A 402 26.72 11.26 -22.69
N ILE A 403 25.78 10.79 -21.89
CA ILE A 403 25.94 9.62 -20.99
C ILE A 403 26.15 8.37 -21.85
N TYR A 404 25.37 8.20 -22.89
CA TYR A 404 25.53 7.08 -23.81
C TYR A 404 26.91 7.09 -24.52
N ALA A 405 27.36 8.27 -24.97
CA ALA A 405 28.70 8.41 -25.55
C ALA A 405 29.83 8.15 -24.52
N GLU A 406 29.64 8.52 -23.25
CA GLU A 406 30.56 8.20 -22.16
C GLU A 406 30.72 6.68 -22.01
N TRP A 407 29.60 5.93 -22.00
CA TRP A 407 29.61 4.48 -21.96
C TRP A 407 30.31 3.88 -23.20
N GLN A 408 29.94 4.33 -24.42
CA GLN A 408 30.50 3.80 -25.67
C GLN A 408 32.01 4.04 -25.80
N ASN A 409 32.53 5.15 -25.27
CA ASN A 409 33.94 5.50 -25.31
C ASN A 409 34.72 4.90 -24.11
N GLY A 410 34.01 4.32 -23.12
CA GLY A 410 34.55 3.65 -21.97
C GLY A 410 34.80 2.15 -22.22
N GLU A 411 34.46 1.34 -21.24
CA GLU A 411 34.61 -0.13 -21.34
C GLU A 411 33.49 -0.78 -22.17
N ALA A 412 32.36 -0.09 -22.33
CA ALA A 412 31.18 -0.52 -23.07
C ALA A 412 30.68 -1.92 -22.69
N THR A 413 30.71 -2.23 -21.38
CA THR A 413 30.20 -3.47 -20.79
C THR A 413 28.93 -3.22 -20.00
N GLU A 414 28.19 -4.27 -19.64
CA GLU A 414 27.02 -4.17 -18.77
C GLU A 414 27.37 -3.57 -17.41
N GLU A 415 28.50 -4.00 -16.82
CA GLU A 415 28.96 -3.48 -15.52
C GLU A 415 29.27 -1.97 -15.58
N SER A 416 29.88 -1.50 -16.67
CA SER A 416 30.12 -0.06 -16.84
C SER A 416 28.83 0.71 -17.10
N PHE A 417 27.83 0.09 -17.73
CA PHE A 417 26.49 0.69 -17.87
C PHE A 417 25.80 0.81 -16.50
N ALA A 418 25.83 -0.25 -15.70
CA ALA A 418 25.27 -0.25 -14.35
C ALA A 418 25.90 0.85 -13.48
N ALA A 419 27.23 1.04 -13.53
CA ALA A 419 27.90 2.11 -12.78
C ALA A 419 27.46 3.52 -13.22
N LEU A 420 27.20 3.73 -14.53
CA LEU A 420 26.65 4.99 -15.02
C LEU A 420 25.18 5.18 -14.61
N ALA A 421 24.39 4.10 -14.54
CA ALA A 421 23.02 4.16 -14.03
C ALA A 421 22.98 4.56 -12.55
N GLU A 422 23.83 4.01 -11.70
CA GLU A 422 23.97 4.42 -10.31
C GLU A 422 24.38 5.89 -10.16
N GLN A 423 25.19 6.39 -11.10
CA GLN A 423 25.71 7.76 -11.05
C GLN A 423 24.73 8.79 -11.61
N TYR A 424 24.01 8.48 -12.69
CA TYR A 424 23.29 9.47 -13.50
C TYR A 424 21.79 9.23 -13.61
N SER A 425 21.28 8.02 -13.31
CA SER A 425 19.87 7.74 -13.49
C SER A 425 19.02 8.51 -12.49
N GLU A 426 17.99 9.18 -12.99
CA GLU A 426 16.98 9.87 -12.20
C GLU A 426 15.77 8.95 -11.87
N ASP A 427 15.87 7.66 -12.24
CA ASP A 427 14.89 6.66 -11.83
C ASP A 427 15.21 6.10 -10.44
N GLY A 428 14.49 6.59 -9.42
CA GLY A 428 14.64 6.12 -8.04
C GLY A 428 14.24 4.65 -7.81
N GLY A 429 13.59 4.01 -8.79
CA GLY A 429 13.17 2.61 -8.70
C GLY A 429 14.28 1.61 -9.05
N SER A 430 15.26 2.03 -9.85
CA SER A 430 16.31 1.14 -10.34
C SER A 430 17.74 1.66 -10.24
N ASN A 431 17.95 2.95 -9.97
CA ASN A 431 19.31 3.54 -9.96
C ASN A 431 20.24 2.88 -8.96
N THR A 432 19.76 2.44 -7.78
CA THR A 432 20.57 1.82 -6.73
C THR A 432 21.00 0.37 -7.03
N ASN A 433 20.40 -0.26 -8.06
CA ASN A 433 20.79 -1.59 -8.54
C ASN A 433 21.38 -1.56 -9.97
N GLY A 434 21.94 -0.42 -10.36
CA GLY A 434 22.55 -0.24 -11.69
C GLY A 434 21.55 -0.18 -12.83
N GLY A 435 20.34 0.36 -12.56
CA GLY A 435 19.30 0.57 -13.55
C GLY A 435 18.59 -0.70 -14.02
N LEU A 436 18.71 -1.83 -13.30
CA LEU A 436 18.17 -3.13 -13.71
C LEU A 436 16.67 -3.24 -13.47
N TYR A 437 15.95 -3.63 -14.51
CA TYR A 437 14.63 -4.26 -14.50
C TYR A 437 14.74 -5.67 -15.09
N ASP A 438 14.53 -6.69 -14.30
CA ASP A 438 14.75 -8.09 -14.64
C ASP A 438 13.50 -8.88 -15.04
N ASN A 439 12.30 -8.28 -14.88
CA ASN A 439 11.02 -8.92 -15.14
C ASN A 439 10.04 -7.96 -15.81
N VAL A 440 10.43 -7.36 -16.93
CA VAL A 440 9.54 -6.44 -17.66
C VAL A 440 8.51 -7.23 -18.45
N MET A 441 7.23 -6.97 -18.18
CA MET A 441 6.08 -7.51 -18.92
C MET A 441 5.65 -6.55 -20.02
N LYS A 442 5.07 -7.07 -21.12
CA LYS A 442 4.48 -6.25 -22.18
C LYS A 442 3.41 -5.31 -21.65
N GLY A 443 3.52 -4.03 -21.97
CA GLY A 443 2.57 -2.99 -21.57
C GLY A 443 2.75 -2.51 -20.14
N GLN A 444 3.78 -2.92 -19.43
CA GLN A 444 4.13 -2.46 -18.09
C GLN A 444 4.78 -1.09 -18.09
N MET A 445 5.58 -0.78 -19.11
CA MET A 445 6.34 0.45 -19.23
C MET A 445 5.68 1.44 -20.20
N VAL A 446 6.21 2.65 -20.31
CA VAL A 446 5.79 3.60 -21.35
C VAL A 446 6.07 2.99 -22.74
N GLU A 447 5.27 3.40 -23.73
CA GLU A 447 5.16 2.72 -25.03
C GLU A 447 6.52 2.47 -25.70
N GLU A 448 7.37 3.48 -25.83
CA GLU A 448 8.66 3.36 -26.51
C GLU A 448 9.70 2.52 -25.73
N PHE A 449 9.57 2.49 -24.39
CA PHE A 449 10.37 1.61 -23.55
C PHE A 449 9.94 0.15 -23.73
N ASP A 450 8.61 -0.08 -23.72
CA ASP A 450 8.01 -1.40 -23.95
C ASP A 450 8.36 -1.92 -25.35
N GLU A 451 8.25 -1.07 -26.40
CA GLU A 451 8.66 -1.42 -27.75
C GLU A 451 10.14 -1.84 -27.84
N PHE A 452 11.03 -1.11 -27.16
CA PHE A 452 12.43 -1.51 -27.08
C PHE A 452 12.59 -2.88 -26.43
N CYS A 453 11.93 -3.13 -25.29
CA CYS A 453 12.05 -4.40 -24.57
C CYS A 453 11.67 -5.61 -25.43
N PHE A 454 10.71 -5.48 -26.34
CA PHE A 454 10.14 -6.58 -27.11
C PHE A 454 10.43 -6.51 -28.63
N ALA A 455 11.40 -5.69 -29.04
CA ALA A 455 11.81 -5.57 -30.46
C ALA A 455 12.66 -6.75 -30.98
N GLY A 456 12.97 -7.74 -30.13
CA GLY A 456 13.81 -8.89 -30.49
C GLY A 456 15.30 -8.55 -30.50
N HIS A 457 15.76 -7.79 -29.52
CA HIS A 457 17.15 -7.45 -29.31
C HIS A 457 17.99 -8.66 -28.86
N GLU A 458 19.29 -8.60 -29.16
CA GLU A 458 20.30 -9.50 -28.57
C GLU A 458 20.92 -8.84 -27.32
N SER A 459 21.44 -9.66 -26.40
CA SER A 459 22.15 -9.16 -25.21
C SER A 459 23.29 -8.20 -25.61
N GLY A 460 23.30 -7.01 -25.02
CA GLY A 460 24.24 -5.95 -25.35
C GLY A 460 23.72 -4.91 -26.34
N ASP A 461 22.54 -5.12 -26.93
CA ASP A 461 21.90 -4.11 -27.75
C ASP A 461 21.51 -2.89 -26.90
N THR A 462 21.66 -1.70 -27.46
CA THR A 462 21.45 -0.44 -26.76
C THR A 462 20.68 0.55 -27.60
N GLY A 463 20.01 1.51 -26.97
CA GLY A 463 19.28 2.56 -27.64
C GLY A 463 18.99 3.74 -26.73
N ILE A 464 18.42 4.80 -27.28
CA ILE A 464 17.85 5.91 -26.52
C ILE A 464 16.41 6.03 -26.97
N VAL A 465 15.48 5.90 -26.03
CA VAL A 465 14.04 6.02 -26.28
C VAL A 465 13.45 7.16 -25.47
N TYR A 466 12.43 7.81 -26.02
CA TYR A 466 11.67 8.83 -25.31
C TYR A 466 10.60 8.17 -24.47
N GLY A 467 10.32 8.71 -23.27
CA GLY A 467 9.21 8.27 -22.44
C GLY A 467 8.49 9.45 -21.80
N GLU A 468 7.16 9.39 -21.81
CA GLU A 468 6.31 10.39 -21.17
C GLU A 468 5.14 9.70 -20.47
N ALA A 469 4.99 9.95 -19.15
CA ALA A 469 3.87 9.46 -18.36
C ALA A 469 2.95 10.62 -17.97
N MET A 470 1.65 10.47 -18.18
CA MET A 470 0.66 11.51 -17.82
C MET A 470 0.74 11.87 -16.34
N GLY A 471 1.08 13.14 -16.05
CA GLY A 471 1.19 13.66 -14.68
C GLY A 471 2.42 13.19 -13.89
N GLY A 472 3.35 12.50 -14.55
CA GLY A 472 4.56 11.96 -13.95
C GLY A 472 5.83 12.65 -14.42
N TYR A 473 6.36 12.24 -15.56
CA TYR A 473 7.61 12.75 -16.12
C TYR A 473 7.57 12.77 -17.66
N ALA A 474 8.52 13.50 -18.26
CA ALA A 474 8.92 13.35 -19.65
C ALA A 474 10.45 13.28 -19.68
N GLY A 475 11.02 12.40 -20.46
CA GLY A 475 12.47 12.22 -20.49
C GLY A 475 12.96 11.20 -21.50
N TYR A 476 14.23 10.86 -21.41
CA TYR A 476 14.86 9.88 -22.27
C TYR A 476 15.46 8.76 -21.44
N HIS A 477 15.27 7.53 -21.90
CA HIS A 477 15.88 6.34 -21.34
C HIS A 477 17.03 5.92 -22.24
N VAL A 478 18.25 5.89 -21.70
CA VAL A 478 19.35 5.15 -22.32
C VAL A 478 19.14 3.71 -21.94
N MET A 479 19.00 2.83 -22.92
CA MET A 479 18.63 1.42 -22.75
C MET A 479 19.82 0.50 -23.03
N TYR A 480 19.91 -0.58 -22.26
CA TYR A 480 20.81 -1.72 -22.48
C TYR A 480 20.00 -3.00 -22.31
N TYR A 481 19.89 -3.81 -23.36
CA TYR A 481 19.20 -5.08 -23.31
C TYR A 481 20.10 -6.15 -22.70
N VAL A 482 19.70 -6.68 -21.54
CA VAL A 482 20.46 -7.71 -20.82
C VAL A 482 20.15 -9.09 -21.37
N GLY A 483 18.87 -9.40 -21.62
CA GLY A 483 18.44 -10.68 -22.14
C GLY A 483 16.98 -10.99 -21.92
N GLU A 484 16.63 -12.26 -22.09
CA GLU A 484 15.31 -12.80 -21.83
C GLU A 484 15.27 -13.45 -20.44
N GLY A 485 14.18 -13.24 -19.72
CA GLY A 485 13.84 -13.89 -18.44
C GLY A 485 12.99 -15.14 -18.63
N GLN A 486 12.30 -15.53 -17.57
CA GLN A 486 11.29 -16.60 -17.62
C GLN A 486 10.07 -16.17 -18.45
N LEU A 487 9.15 -17.09 -18.74
CA LEU A 487 7.89 -16.74 -19.38
C LEU A 487 7.03 -15.85 -18.47
N ALA A 488 6.31 -14.90 -19.07
CA ALA A 488 5.41 -14.04 -18.30
C ALA A 488 4.30 -14.87 -17.62
N SER A 489 3.77 -15.90 -18.28
CA SER A 489 2.84 -16.88 -17.70
C SER A 489 3.41 -17.55 -16.44
N ASP A 490 4.67 -17.99 -16.50
CA ASP A 490 5.36 -18.62 -15.38
C ASP A 490 5.53 -17.64 -14.21
N TYR A 491 5.96 -16.41 -14.51
CA TYR A 491 6.12 -15.36 -13.50
C TYR A 491 4.81 -15.02 -12.78
N ILE A 492 3.69 -14.93 -13.52
CA ILE A 492 2.36 -14.70 -12.94
C ILE A 492 1.95 -15.86 -12.03
N ALA A 493 2.14 -17.10 -12.49
CA ALA A 493 1.80 -18.30 -11.74
C ALA A 493 2.67 -18.46 -10.49
N GLU A 494 3.99 -18.24 -10.62
CA GLU A 494 4.97 -18.33 -9.53
C GLU A 494 4.65 -17.33 -8.42
N ASN A 495 4.40 -16.06 -8.76
CA ASN A 495 4.03 -15.04 -7.77
C ASN A 495 2.75 -15.40 -6.99
N ASP A 496 1.74 -15.97 -7.65
CA ASP A 496 0.52 -16.39 -6.98
C ASP A 496 0.76 -17.61 -6.07
N LEU A 497 1.55 -18.58 -6.51
CA LEU A 497 1.95 -19.71 -5.68
C LEU A 497 2.78 -19.28 -4.47
N ILE A 498 3.75 -18.37 -4.66
CA ILE A 498 4.55 -17.79 -3.57
C ILE A 498 3.65 -17.05 -2.57
N ASN A 499 2.73 -16.21 -3.06
CA ASN A 499 1.80 -15.49 -2.19
C ASN A 499 0.91 -16.44 -1.38
N THR A 500 0.38 -17.48 -2.03
CA THR A 500 -0.44 -18.50 -1.38
C THR A 500 0.36 -19.26 -0.32
N ALA A 501 1.54 -19.76 -0.68
CA ALA A 501 2.41 -20.50 0.24
C ALA A 501 2.87 -19.62 1.42
N SER A 502 3.20 -18.36 1.16
CA SER A 502 3.60 -17.40 2.20
C SER A 502 2.46 -17.10 3.18
N GLN A 503 1.22 -16.97 2.68
CA GLN A 503 0.05 -16.78 3.54
C GLN A 503 -0.23 -18.03 4.39
N GLU A 504 -0.22 -19.22 3.80
CA GLU A 504 -0.40 -20.49 4.52
C GLU A 504 0.70 -20.70 5.57
N TRP A 505 1.94 -20.38 5.23
CA TRP A 505 3.05 -20.42 6.17
C TRP A 505 2.85 -19.45 7.34
N LEU A 506 2.49 -18.18 7.06
CA LEU A 506 2.21 -17.18 8.08
C LEU A 506 1.05 -17.62 9.00
N ASP A 507 -0.04 -18.12 8.41
CA ASP A 507 -1.18 -18.63 9.17
C ASP A 507 -0.75 -19.79 10.10
N SER A 508 0.13 -20.67 9.63
CA SER A 508 0.70 -21.74 10.44
C SER A 508 1.61 -21.24 11.57
N LEU A 509 2.36 -20.16 11.33
CA LEU A 509 3.22 -19.57 12.36
C LEU A 509 2.42 -18.92 13.48
N VAL A 510 1.34 -18.21 13.13
CA VAL A 510 0.51 -17.51 14.14
C VAL A 510 -0.42 -18.44 14.90
N GLU A 511 -0.59 -19.69 14.45
CA GLU A 511 -1.38 -20.69 15.16
C GLU A 511 -0.83 -20.91 16.58
N GLY A 512 -1.65 -20.64 17.58
CA GLY A 512 -1.28 -20.76 18.99
C GLY A 512 -0.71 -19.49 19.63
N TYR A 513 -0.56 -18.38 18.88
CA TYR A 513 -0.29 -17.08 19.46
C TYR A 513 -1.58 -16.37 19.84
N GLU A 514 -1.75 -16.15 21.14
CA GLU A 514 -2.87 -15.39 21.70
C GLU A 514 -2.36 -14.05 22.23
N ALA A 515 -3.14 -12.99 22.02
CA ALA A 515 -2.86 -11.66 22.54
C ALA A 515 -3.76 -11.36 23.75
N GLU A 516 -3.17 -11.11 24.90
CA GLU A 516 -3.86 -10.71 26.12
C GLU A 516 -3.76 -9.19 26.32
N LYS A 517 -4.89 -8.47 26.16
CA LYS A 517 -4.98 -7.04 26.41
C LYS A 517 -5.03 -6.76 27.89
N GLY A 518 -3.97 -6.16 28.44
CA GLY A 518 -3.85 -5.80 29.84
C GLY A 518 -4.64 -4.52 30.20
N PHE A 519 -4.65 -4.20 31.50
CA PHE A 519 -5.35 -2.99 32.00
C PHE A 519 -4.88 -1.69 31.34
N PHE A 520 -3.60 -1.60 30.98
CA PHE A 520 -3.01 -0.41 30.38
C PHE A 520 -3.18 -0.31 28.86
N PHE A 521 -3.79 -1.30 28.22
CA PHE A 521 -4.17 -1.21 26.78
C PHE A 521 -5.09 -0.02 26.49
N LYS A 522 -5.87 0.43 27.46
CA LYS A 522 -6.69 1.65 27.37
C LYS A 522 -5.91 2.96 27.21
N LEU A 523 -4.57 2.92 27.36
CA LEU A 523 -3.69 4.06 27.11
C LEU A 523 -3.21 4.13 25.65
N VAL A 524 -3.60 3.14 24.84
CA VAL A 524 -3.27 3.08 23.41
C VAL A 524 -4.26 3.93 22.63
N GLY A 525 -3.73 4.81 21.74
CA GLY A 525 -4.52 5.67 20.84
C GLY A 525 -4.84 7.06 21.38
#